data_98acc6477b299a4006229261552990e5
#
_entry.id   98acc6477b299a4006229261552990e5
#
_cell.length_a   1.000
_cell.length_b   1.000
_cell.length_c   1.000
_cell.angle_alpha   90.00
_cell.angle_beta   90.00
_cell.angle_gamma   90.00
#
_symmetry.space_group_name_H-M   'P 1'
#
loop_
_entity.id
_entity.type
_entity.pdbx_description
1 polymer ?
#
loop_
_entity_poly.entity_id
_entity_poly.type
_entity_poly.pdbx_seq_one_letter_code
_entity_poly.pdbx_strand_id
1 'polypeptide(L)'
;MKPRDTVLFDIRTIAALLALIFSLAALISSYHYIYKNTPDYAFNRIITSADEKDKSAFFNAVNDKALAFSIYDNAAQRRDTTTVSAILKVTGLSNRESFAEDLHTLLSENIDGNVPADSNGLKSDTLKDTLHNFGFIVPVSGWHYDSHDFSYAVDDSTALLTVYWYNDTLQVSIPCTLIMKKINGAWTVADLDDSTAFLSRIHDASMTALALSNEDVSKRMERYVHIENVQSSVITDDTNNTFLRLDYTPVYPQGASDIESIVCDFTLKRTQDDAVLYTTRLHVPLYKSGTSLTARFPLNGLIPSQKTLRDLPSLDNTSTVLQPVSIQLKNGTALSLKDTL
;
A
#
# COMPACT_ATOMS: atom_id res chain seq x y z
N MET A 1 58.47 55.36 -28.12
CA MET A 1 58.22 54.46 -27.01
C MET A 1 57.18 55.10 -26.10
N LYS A 2 55.95 54.54 -26.05
CA LYS A 2 54.91 55.00 -25.10
C LYS A 2 55.17 54.31 -23.76
N PRO A 3 55.10 55.04 -22.64
CA PRO A 3 55.22 54.40 -21.34
C PRO A 3 54.05 53.44 -21.11
N ARG A 4 54.35 52.23 -20.67
CA ARG A 4 53.33 51.28 -20.16
C ARG A 4 52.78 51.88 -18.85
N ASP A 5 51.54 52.28 -18.88
CA ASP A 5 50.78 52.57 -17.67
C ASP A 5 50.71 51.29 -16.80
N THR A 6 51.63 51.21 -15.85
CA THR A 6 51.52 50.24 -14.77
C THR A 6 50.36 50.69 -13.90
N VAL A 7 49.24 49.98 -14.00
CA VAL A 7 48.11 50.15 -13.08
C VAL A 7 48.59 49.74 -11.70
N LEU A 8 49.05 50.73 -10.92
CA LEU A 8 49.33 50.57 -9.48
C LEU A 8 47.96 50.44 -8.78
N PHE A 9 47.55 49.23 -8.49
CA PHE A 9 46.41 49.03 -7.63
C PHE A 9 46.74 49.66 -6.26
N ASP A 10 45.94 50.65 -5.88
CA ASP A 10 46.04 51.28 -4.57
C ASP A 10 45.88 50.22 -3.47
N ILE A 11 46.73 50.22 -2.45
CA ILE A 11 46.68 49.26 -1.31
C ILE A 11 45.27 49.18 -0.73
N ARG A 12 44.52 50.27 -0.75
CA ARG A 12 43.13 50.32 -0.29
C ARG A 12 42.19 49.47 -1.17
N THR A 13 42.41 49.48 -2.48
CA THR A 13 41.63 48.68 -3.45
C THR A 13 41.95 47.20 -3.27
N ILE A 14 43.23 46.84 -3.04
CA ILE A 14 43.63 45.45 -2.76
C ILE A 14 43.04 44.99 -1.44
N ALA A 15 43.08 45.79 -0.37
CA ALA A 15 42.49 45.46 0.91
C ALA A 15 40.96 45.27 0.84
N ALA A 16 40.27 46.15 0.10
CA ALA A 16 38.82 46.02 -0.13
C ALA A 16 38.48 44.74 -0.90
N LEU A 17 39.26 44.39 -1.90
CA LEU A 17 39.05 43.17 -2.71
C LEU A 17 39.29 41.88 -1.88
N LEU A 18 40.33 41.91 -1.04
CA LEU A 18 40.60 40.81 -0.09
C LEU A 18 39.49 40.69 0.97
N ALA A 19 39.01 41.80 1.55
CA ALA A 19 37.86 41.77 2.46
C ALA A 19 36.59 41.21 1.83
N LEU A 20 36.33 41.57 0.58
CA LEU A 20 35.19 40.99 -0.18
C LEU A 20 35.34 39.48 -0.39
N ILE A 21 36.54 39.03 -0.81
CA ILE A 21 36.81 37.59 -1.01
C ILE A 21 36.66 36.83 0.31
N PHE A 22 37.20 37.32 1.42
CA PHE A 22 37.06 36.69 2.73
C PHE A 22 35.61 36.68 3.21
N SER A 23 34.85 37.76 2.99
CA SER A 23 33.43 37.82 3.33
C SER A 23 32.62 36.82 2.50
N LEU A 24 32.90 36.71 1.20
CA LEU A 24 32.26 35.73 0.30
C LEU A 24 32.60 34.29 0.69
N ALA A 25 33.86 34.02 1.00
CA ALA A 25 34.32 32.71 1.46
C ALA A 25 33.68 32.33 2.81
N ALA A 26 33.56 33.28 3.72
CA ALA A 26 32.90 33.11 5.02
C ALA A 26 31.39 32.81 4.84
N LEU A 27 30.71 33.54 3.93
CA LEU A 27 29.30 33.30 3.60
C LEU A 27 29.08 31.91 2.97
N ILE A 28 29.93 31.54 2.02
CA ILE A 28 29.87 30.22 1.38
C ILE A 28 30.12 29.12 2.41
N SER A 29 31.12 29.25 3.25
CA SER A 29 31.44 28.28 4.30
C SER A 29 30.34 28.19 5.35
N SER A 30 29.76 29.30 5.76
CA SER A 30 28.62 29.33 6.69
C SER A 30 27.39 28.73 6.11
N TYR A 31 27.06 29.06 4.83
CA TYR A 31 25.95 28.44 4.11
C TYR A 31 26.14 26.93 3.99
N HIS A 32 27.35 26.50 3.61
CA HIS A 32 27.65 25.09 3.47
C HIS A 32 27.56 24.33 4.81
N TYR A 33 28.02 24.95 5.89
CA TYR A 33 27.91 24.37 7.23
C TYR A 33 26.48 24.31 7.72
N ILE A 34 25.68 25.37 7.52
CA ILE A 34 24.25 25.41 7.88
C ILE A 34 23.50 24.38 7.07
N TYR A 35 23.68 24.34 5.74
CA TYR A 35 23.00 23.41 4.85
C TYR A 35 23.32 21.95 5.20
N LYS A 36 24.58 21.61 5.47
CA LYS A 36 24.98 20.25 5.85
C LYS A 36 24.34 19.73 7.15
N ASN A 37 23.85 20.62 7.98
CA ASN A 37 23.17 20.30 9.23
C ASN A 37 21.64 20.32 9.09
N THR A 38 21.09 20.39 7.88
CA THR A 38 19.63 20.34 7.65
C THR A 38 19.13 18.91 7.44
N PRO A 39 17.86 18.65 7.75
CA PRO A 39 17.21 17.37 7.40
C PRO A 39 17.22 17.11 5.89
N ASP A 40 17.00 18.16 5.07
CA ASP A 40 17.02 18.05 3.60
C ASP A 40 18.37 17.57 3.06
N TYR A 41 19.47 18.08 3.59
CA TYR A 41 20.80 17.60 3.22
C TYR A 41 21.01 16.13 3.61
N ALA A 42 20.59 15.76 4.82
CA ALA A 42 20.69 14.38 5.30
C ALA A 42 19.86 13.43 4.42
N PHE A 43 18.66 13.85 4.03
CA PHE A 43 17.80 13.05 3.14
C PHE A 43 18.42 12.92 1.74
N ASN A 44 18.93 14.00 1.16
CA ASN A 44 19.65 13.95 -0.12
C ASN A 44 20.85 12.99 -0.06
N ARG A 45 21.53 12.91 1.08
CA ARG A 45 22.62 11.93 1.28
C ARG A 45 22.11 10.49 1.36
N ILE A 46 20.92 10.25 1.91
CA ILE A 46 20.28 8.93 1.89
C ILE A 46 20.01 8.50 0.44
N ILE A 47 19.42 9.37 -0.38
CA ILE A 47 19.19 9.10 -1.80
C ILE A 47 20.52 8.83 -2.52
N THR A 48 21.52 9.69 -2.33
CA THR A 48 22.85 9.49 -2.94
C THR A 48 23.49 8.16 -2.52
N SER A 49 23.38 7.78 -1.23
CA SER A 49 23.95 6.51 -0.75
C SER A 49 23.26 5.29 -1.36
N ALA A 50 21.96 5.39 -1.64
CA ALA A 50 21.24 4.34 -2.35
C ALA A 50 21.72 4.23 -3.81
N ASP A 51 21.87 5.36 -4.51
CA ASP A 51 22.37 5.41 -5.90
C ASP A 51 23.81 4.90 -6.02
N GLU A 52 24.67 5.23 -5.05
CA GLU A 52 26.05 4.78 -4.95
C GLU A 52 26.21 3.34 -4.43
N LYS A 53 25.09 2.69 -4.04
CA LYS A 53 25.04 1.35 -3.44
C LYS A 53 25.80 1.25 -2.10
N ASP A 54 25.92 2.35 -1.37
CA ASP A 54 26.52 2.37 -0.03
C ASP A 54 25.48 2.05 1.04
N LYS A 55 25.25 0.74 1.22
CA LYS A 55 24.33 0.21 2.25
C LYS A 55 24.66 0.71 3.66
N SER A 56 25.96 0.79 3.98
CA SER A 56 26.37 1.22 5.31
C SER A 56 25.96 2.67 5.59
N ALA A 57 26.19 3.58 4.64
CA ALA A 57 25.75 4.96 4.76
C ALA A 57 24.21 5.07 4.81
N PHE A 58 23.49 4.27 4.00
CA PHE A 58 22.04 4.25 3.96
C PHE A 58 21.45 3.82 5.31
N PHE A 59 21.81 2.63 5.82
CA PHE A 59 21.25 2.09 7.07
C PHE A 59 21.74 2.83 8.34
N ASN A 60 22.85 3.56 8.27
CA ASN A 60 23.24 4.48 9.35
C ASN A 60 22.34 5.74 9.40
N ALA A 61 21.70 6.10 8.30
CA ALA A 61 20.84 7.28 8.19
C ALA A 61 19.34 6.95 8.18
N VAL A 62 18.95 5.65 8.11
CA VAL A 62 17.57 5.18 8.12
C VAL A 62 17.39 4.12 9.20
N ASN A 63 16.47 4.36 10.13
CA ASN A 63 16.06 3.36 11.11
C ASN A 63 14.96 2.46 10.52
N ASP A 64 15.36 1.59 9.61
CA ASP A 64 14.47 0.68 8.87
C ASP A 64 13.65 -0.23 9.79
N LYS A 65 14.21 -0.66 10.92
CA LYS A 65 13.49 -1.46 11.92
C LYS A 65 12.34 -0.67 12.58
N ALA A 66 12.57 0.59 12.94
CA ALA A 66 11.50 1.41 13.51
C ALA A 66 10.41 1.69 12.48
N LEU A 67 10.79 1.98 11.22
CA LEU A 67 9.85 2.13 10.11
C LEU A 67 9.00 0.88 9.90
N ALA A 68 9.64 -0.29 9.85
CA ALA A 68 8.95 -1.57 9.70
C ALA A 68 7.94 -1.81 10.83
N PHE A 69 8.35 -1.51 12.05
CA PHE A 69 7.50 -1.67 13.22
C PHE A 69 6.28 -0.74 13.19
N SER A 70 6.48 0.52 12.81
CA SER A 70 5.41 1.50 12.67
C SER A 70 4.40 1.07 11.58
N ILE A 71 4.90 0.66 10.42
CA ILE A 71 4.07 0.16 9.32
C ILE A 71 3.27 -1.08 9.76
N TYR A 72 3.93 -2.05 10.38
CA TYR A 72 3.29 -3.29 10.83
C TYR A 72 2.20 -3.02 11.88
N ASP A 73 2.52 -2.26 12.93
CA ASP A 73 1.61 -1.99 14.04
C ASP A 73 0.37 -1.24 13.56
N ASN A 74 0.55 -0.24 12.69
CA ASN A 74 -0.55 0.55 12.14
C ASN A 74 -1.38 -0.24 11.11
N ALA A 75 -0.76 -1.03 10.26
CA ALA A 75 -1.48 -1.95 9.38
C ALA A 75 -2.28 -2.98 10.16
N ALA A 76 -1.71 -3.50 11.25
CA ALA A 76 -2.36 -4.45 12.12
C ALA A 76 -3.57 -3.87 12.90
N GLN A 77 -3.60 -2.56 13.16
CA GLN A 77 -4.75 -1.91 13.82
C GLN A 77 -5.98 -1.83 12.91
N ARG A 78 -5.81 -1.70 11.59
CA ARG A 78 -6.91 -1.70 10.61
C ARG A 78 -7.61 -3.07 10.51
N ARG A 79 -7.15 -4.02 11.17
CA ARG A 79 -7.39 -5.44 11.12
C ARG A 79 -8.76 -5.88 11.63
N ASP A 80 -9.79 -5.32 11.38
CA ASP A 80 -10.91 -5.72 12.24
C ASP A 80 -11.82 -6.83 11.70
N THR A 81 -11.59 -7.43 10.56
CA THR A 81 -12.75 -8.15 10.02
C THR A 81 -12.54 -9.48 9.32
N THR A 82 -11.32 -9.94 9.07
CA THR A 82 -11.19 -11.20 8.37
C THR A 82 -10.81 -12.37 9.29
N THR A 83 -11.47 -13.51 9.08
CA THR A 83 -11.15 -14.81 9.73
C THR A 83 -9.67 -15.16 9.59
N VAL A 84 -9.07 -14.84 8.45
CA VAL A 84 -7.65 -15.08 8.14
C VAL A 84 -6.74 -14.29 9.09
N SER A 85 -7.02 -13.02 9.34
CA SER A 85 -6.20 -12.20 10.25
C SER A 85 -6.24 -12.70 11.71
N ALA A 86 -7.38 -13.22 12.14
CA ALA A 86 -7.53 -13.83 13.47
C ALA A 86 -6.70 -15.14 13.59
N ILE A 87 -6.71 -15.98 12.55
CA ILE A 87 -5.92 -17.22 12.50
C ILE A 87 -4.43 -16.91 12.49
N LEU A 88 -3.97 -15.98 11.65
CA LEU A 88 -2.57 -15.58 11.56
C LEU A 88 -2.03 -15.02 12.88
N LYS A 89 -2.85 -14.27 13.61
CA LYS A 89 -2.51 -13.77 14.94
C LYS A 89 -2.32 -14.89 15.97
N VAL A 90 -3.17 -15.92 15.90
CA VAL A 90 -3.13 -17.08 16.82
C VAL A 90 -1.99 -18.04 16.45
N THR A 91 -1.67 -18.20 15.17
CA THR A 91 -0.64 -19.13 14.69
C THR A 91 0.78 -18.54 14.71
N GLY A 92 0.91 -17.23 14.96
CA GLY A 92 2.24 -16.57 14.99
C GLY A 92 2.97 -16.54 13.64
N LEU A 93 2.26 -16.82 12.53
CA LEU A 93 2.85 -16.86 11.18
C LEU A 93 3.18 -15.46 10.63
N SER A 94 2.70 -14.41 11.27
CA SER A 94 3.07 -13.04 10.96
C SER A 94 3.48 -12.35 12.25
N ASN A 95 4.75 -12.04 12.39
CA ASN A 95 5.27 -11.30 13.53
C ASN A 95 6.00 -10.04 13.05
N ARG A 96 6.07 -9.08 13.92
CA ARG A 96 6.65 -7.75 13.72
C ARG A 96 8.14 -7.80 13.39
N GLU A 97 8.87 -8.72 14.04
CA GLU A 97 10.31 -8.90 13.84
C GLU A 97 10.60 -9.49 12.46
N SER A 98 9.86 -10.52 12.06
CA SER A 98 9.99 -11.10 10.72
C SER A 98 9.68 -10.08 9.62
N PHE A 99 8.64 -9.29 9.81
CA PHE A 99 8.30 -8.20 8.88
C PHE A 99 9.46 -7.19 8.75
N ALA A 100 10.11 -6.84 9.87
CA ALA A 100 11.25 -5.92 9.84
C ALA A 100 12.49 -6.53 9.14
N GLU A 101 12.75 -7.81 9.33
CA GLU A 101 13.83 -8.53 8.63
C GLU A 101 13.58 -8.61 7.13
N ASP A 102 12.33 -8.84 6.72
CA ASP A 102 11.94 -8.91 5.32
C ASP A 102 12.05 -7.52 4.66
N LEU A 103 11.62 -6.44 5.35
CA LEU A 103 11.77 -5.07 4.85
C LEU A 103 13.25 -4.69 4.72
N HIS A 104 14.08 -4.98 5.73
CA HIS A 104 15.52 -4.73 5.68
C HIS A 104 16.17 -5.44 4.48
N THR A 105 15.81 -6.69 4.26
CA THR A 105 16.32 -7.47 3.12
C THR A 105 15.90 -6.87 1.80
N LEU A 106 14.61 -6.51 1.65
CA LEU A 106 14.08 -5.88 0.45
C LEU A 106 14.81 -4.57 0.13
N LEU A 107 14.99 -3.69 1.12
CA LEU A 107 15.73 -2.44 0.95
C LEU A 107 17.19 -2.71 0.56
N SER A 108 17.83 -3.68 1.21
CA SER A 108 19.21 -4.07 0.91
C SER A 108 19.39 -4.60 -0.51
N GLU A 109 18.47 -5.43 -1.00
CA GLU A 109 18.49 -5.98 -2.35
C GLU A 109 18.23 -4.88 -3.40
N ASN A 110 17.30 -3.96 -3.13
CA ASN A 110 17.03 -2.81 -4.01
C ASN A 110 18.27 -1.91 -4.16
N ILE A 111 19.00 -1.63 -3.07
CA ILE A 111 20.23 -0.83 -3.12
C ILE A 111 21.30 -1.53 -3.96
N ASP A 112 21.41 -2.86 -3.92
CA ASP A 112 22.33 -3.62 -4.78
C ASP A 112 21.94 -3.56 -6.27
N GLY A 113 20.73 -3.15 -6.58
CA GLY A 113 20.16 -3.23 -7.92
C GLY A 113 19.76 -4.65 -8.31
N ASN A 114 19.62 -5.53 -7.31
CA ASN A 114 19.17 -6.91 -7.47
C ASN A 114 17.65 -7.02 -7.28
N VAL A 115 16.88 -6.07 -7.81
CA VAL A 115 15.41 -6.18 -7.79
C VAL A 115 15.05 -7.41 -8.61
N PRO A 116 14.51 -8.46 -8.01
CA PRO A 116 14.10 -9.64 -8.76
C PRO A 116 12.93 -9.24 -9.66
N ALA A 117 13.18 -9.14 -10.95
CA ALA A 117 12.13 -9.24 -11.93
C ALA A 117 11.61 -10.69 -11.83
N ASP A 118 10.37 -10.87 -11.41
CA ASP A 118 9.67 -12.17 -11.36
C ASP A 118 10.37 -13.27 -10.54
N SER A 119 10.56 -13.06 -9.25
CA SER A 119 11.16 -14.09 -8.40
C SER A 119 10.11 -14.91 -7.66
N ASN A 120 9.94 -16.13 -8.10
CA ASN A 120 9.29 -17.18 -7.33
C ASN A 120 10.05 -17.41 -6.01
N GLY A 121 9.46 -16.96 -4.91
CA GLY A 121 9.83 -17.43 -3.58
C GLY A 121 10.77 -16.56 -2.75
N LEU A 122 10.70 -15.23 -2.85
CA LEU A 122 11.51 -14.32 -2.05
C LEU A 122 10.69 -13.47 -1.06
N LYS A 123 11.38 -12.89 -0.12
CA LYS A 123 10.89 -12.11 1.03
C LYS A 123 9.94 -10.95 0.68
N SER A 124 9.97 -10.45 -0.56
CA SER A 124 8.99 -9.50 -1.09
C SER A 124 7.56 -10.07 -1.10
N ASP A 125 7.40 -11.36 -1.38
CA ASP A 125 6.10 -12.02 -1.35
C ASP A 125 5.58 -12.10 0.08
N THR A 126 6.45 -12.35 1.08
CA THR A 126 6.08 -12.36 2.50
C THR A 126 5.59 -11.00 2.97
N LEU A 127 6.25 -9.90 2.58
CA LEU A 127 5.80 -8.54 2.87
C LEU A 127 4.45 -8.24 2.21
N LYS A 128 4.31 -8.56 0.92
CA LYS A 128 3.09 -8.41 0.14
C LYS A 128 1.94 -9.19 0.79
N ASP A 129 2.17 -10.46 1.12
CA ASP A 129 1.18 -11.32 1.76
C ASP A 129 0.79 -10.81 3.15
N THR A 130 1.76 -10.32 3.93
CA THR A 130 1.48 -9.74 5.25
C THR A 130 0.60 -8.51 5.13
N LEU A 131 0.90 -7.58 4.22
CA LEU A 131 0.08 -6.39 3.99
C LEU A 131 -1.29 -6.75 3.39
N HIS A 132 -1.35 -7.73 2.49
CA HIS A 132 -2.59 -8.24 1.94
C HIS A 132 -3.48 -8.86 3.03
N ASN A 133 -2.90 -9.63 3.95
CA ASN A 133 -3.61 -10.18 5.12
C ASN A 133 -4.13 -9.09 6.08
N PHE A 134 -3.55 -7.89 6.04
CA PHE A 134 -4.05 -6.70 6.74
C PHE A 134 -5.06 -5.90 5.91
N GLY A 135 -5.41 -6.37 4.72
CA GLY A 135 -6.38 -5.75 3.83
C GLY A 135 -5.80 -4.63 2.95
N PHE A 136 -4.47 -4.61 2.75
CA PHE A 136 -3.83 -3.66 1.84
C PHE A 136 -3.35 -4.36 0.57
N ILE A 137 -3.67 -3.80 -0.59
CA ILE A 137 -3.04 -4.16 -1.86
C ILE A 137 -1.92 -3.14 -2.08
N VAL A 138 -0.67 -3.62 -2.11
CA VAL A 138 0.52 -2.79 -2.24
C VAL A 138 1.45 -3.42 -3.26
N PRO A 139 1.83 -2.71 -4.33
CA PRO A 139 2.89 -3.16 -5.22
C PRO A 139 4.23 -3.06 -4.46
N VAL A 140 5.02 -4.13 -4.48
CA VAL A 140 6.34 -4.17 -3.81
C VAL A 140 7.49 -3.75 -4.72
N SER A 141 7.23 -3.57 -6.02
CA SER A 141 8.22 -3.15 -7.03
C SER A 141 7.76 -1.94 -7.82
N GLY A 142 8.65 -1.38 -8.64
CA GLY A 142 8.36 -0.24 -9.51
C GLY A 142 8.28 1.10 -8.78
N TRP A 143 8.86 1.21 -7.57
CA TRP A 143 8.94 2.45 -6.81
C TRP A 143 10.19 3.25 -7.18
N HIS A 144 10.01 4.55 -7.43
CA HIS A 144 11.07 5.50 -7.72
C HIS A 144 10.90 6.75 -6.87
N TYR A 145 12.02 7.29 -6.42
CA TYR A 145 12.02 8.63 -5.83
C TYR A 145 11.63 9.65 -6.92
N ASP A 146 10.65 10.47 -6.64
CA ASP A 146 10.19 11.54 -7.55
C ASP A 146 10.71 12.90 -7.08
N SER A 147 10.31 13.32 -5.89
CA SER A 147 10.66 14.63 -5.32
C SER A 147 10.45 14.65 -3.81
N HIS A 148 10.83 15.75 -3.18
CA HIS A 148 10.45 16.04 -1.79
C HIS A 148 10.23 17.53 -1.59
N ASP A 149 9.41 17.87 -0.61
CA ASP A 149 9.22 19.24 -0.14
C ASP A 149 10.38 19.66 0.78
N PHE A 150 10.51 20.96 1.06
CA PHE A 150 11.42 21.42 2.10
C PHE A 150 10.97 20.89 3.46
N SER A 151 11.96 20.47 4.28
CA SER A 151 11.67 19.98 5.61
C SER A 151 11.06 21.07 6.50
N TYR A 152 10.10 20.67 7.33
CA TYR A 152 9.51 21.52 8.35
C TYR A 152 10.06 21.11 9.73
N ALA A 153 10.79 22.03 10.40
CA ALA A 153 11.30 21.80 11.74
C ALA A 153 10.15 21.88 12.76
N VAL A 154 9.96 20.80 13.51
CA VAL A 154 9.04 20.74 14.65
C VAL A 154 9.71 21.30 15.89
N ASP A 155 10.99 20.93 16.11
CA ASP A 155 11.87 21.41 17.15
C ASP A 155 13.35 21.30 16.71
N ASP A 156 14.31 21.57 17.60
CA ASP A 156 15.75 21.53 17.31
C ASP A 156 16.29 20.14 16.94
N SER A 157 15.51 19.09 17.20
CA SER A 157 15.90 17.68 17.03
C SER A 157 14.93 16.86 16.18
N THR A 158 13.80 17.42 15.80
CA THR A 158 12.73 16.74 15.05
C THR A 158 12.28 17.61 13.86
N ALA A 159 12.19 17.00 12.70
CA ALA A 159 11.64 17.63 11.49
C ALA A 159 10.76 16.65 10.73
N LEU A 160 9.80 17.19 9.99
CA LEU A 160 8.95 16.45 9.04
C LEU A 160 9.44 16.73 7.62
N LEU A 161 9.51 15.69 6.81
CA LEU A 161 9.91 15.77 5.41
C LEU A 161 8.92 14.98 4.56
N THR A 162 8.18 15.65 3.70
CA THR A 162 7.27 14.97 2.76
C THR A 162 8.04 14.58 1.52
N VAL A 163 8.05 13.29 1.24
CA VAL A 163 8.69 12.68 0.07
C VAL A 163 7.63 12.09 -0.84
N TYR A 164 7.79 12.27 -2.14
CA TYR A 164 6.90 11.73 -3.17
C TYR A 164 7.56 10.53 -3.83
N TRP A 165 6.86 9.40 -3.80
CA TRP A 165 7.30 8.15 -4.40
C TRP A 165 6.41 7.82 -5.60
N TYR A 166 6.99 7.79 -6.80
CA TYR A 166 6.29 7.37 -8.00
C TYR A 166 6.30 5.85 -8.12
N ASN A 167 5.18 5.27 -8.56
CA ASN A 167 5.11 3.83 -8.84
C ASN A 167 4.69 3.57 -10.28
N ASP A 168 5.48 2.75 -11.00
CA ASP A 168 5.27 2.45 -12.41
C ASP A 168 3.95 1.73 -12.69
N THR A 169 3.53 0.84 -11.80
CA THR A 169 2.28 0.08 -11.96
C THR A 169 1.07 0.96 -11.68
N LEU A 170 1.17 1.84 -10.68
CA LEU A 170 0.09 2.72 -10.28
C LEU A 170 0.01 4.00 -11.13
N GLN A 171 1.10 4.38 -11.82
CA GLN A 171 1.22 5.60 -12.61
C GLN A 171 0.91 6.87 -11.80
N VAL A 172 1.32 6.90 -10.52
CA VAL A 172 1.02 8.00 -9.60
C VAL A 172 2.16 8.21 -8.61
N SER A 173 2.38 9.47 -8.22
CA SER A 173 3.26 9.82 -7.10
C SER A 173 2.47 9.88 -5.79
N ILE A 174 2.93 9.14 -4.78
CA ILE A 174 2.27 9.02 -3.49
C ILE A 174 3.11 9.71 -2.43
N PRO A 175 2.56 10.73 -1.73
CA PRO A 175 3.26 11.42 -0.65
C PRO A 175 3.39 10.55 0.60
N CYS A 176 4.58 10.59 1.20
CA CYS A 176 4.93 9.96 2.46
C CYS A 176 5.66 10.98 3.34
N THR A 177 5.18 11.24 4.53
CA THR A 177 5.84 12.16 5.45
C THR A 177 6.74 11.39 6.42
N LEU A 178 8.04 11.66 6.32
CA LEU A 178 9.07 11.07 7.16
C LEU A 178 9.27 11.93 8.43
N ILE A 179 9.42 11.27 9.56
CA ILE A 179 9.89 11.91 10.80
C ILE A 179 11.41 11.78 10.84
N MET A 180 12.08 12.91 10.69
CA MET A 180 13.53 13.02 10.83
C MET A 180 13.88 13.38 12.27
N LYS A 181 14.82 12.65 12.87
CA LYS A 181 15.33 12.96 14.23
C LYS A 181 16.84 13.13 14.22
N LYS A 182 17.31 14.04 15.06
CA LYS A 182 18.74 14.32 15.23
C LYS A 182 19.31 13.39 16.30
N ILE A 183 20.04 12.35 15.87
CA ILE A 183 20.66 11.34 16.74
C ILE A 183 22.17 11.53 16.68
N ASN A 184 22.82 11.73 17.83
CA ASN A 184 24.28 11.99 17.92
C ASN A 184 24.75 13.15 17.00
N GLY A 185 23.90 14.18 16.81
CA GLY A 185 24.19 15.33 15.97
C GLY A 185 23.93 15.15 14.48
N ALA A 186 23.53 13.97 14.02
CA ALA A 186 23.17 13.68 12.63
C ALA A 186 21.66 13.48 12.48
N TRP A 187 21.09 13.99 11.39
CA TRP A 187 19.69 13.74 11.04
C TRP A 187 19.51 12.33 10.46
N THR A 188 18.52 11.63 10.95
CA THR A 188 18.22 10.24 10.61
C THR A 188 16.73 10.09 10.37
N VAL A 189 16.31 9.33 9.38
CA VAL A 189 14.91 8.93 9.22
C VAL A 189 14.56 7.96 10.35
N ALA A 190 13.67 8.40 11.23
CA ALA A 190 13.32 7.67 12.45
C ALA A 190 11.99 6.93 12.34
N ASP A 191 11.00 7.52 11.62
CA ASP A 191 9.64 6.97 11.54
C ASP A 191 8.86 7.60 10.38
N LEU A 192 7.62 7.12 10.18
CA LEU A 192 6.59 7.73 9.33
C LEU A 192 5.58 8.50 10.20
N ASP A 193 5.20 9.70 9.75
CA ASP A 193 4.22 10.52 10.48
C ASP A 193 2.83 9.88 10.50
N ASP A 194 2.36 9.37 9.37
CA ASP A 194 1.08 8.67 9.24
C ASP A 194 1.20 7.50 8.27
N SER A 195 1.72 6.39 8.77
CA SER A 195 1.88 5.17 7.98
C SER A 195 0.53 4.56 7.56
N THR A 196 -0.55 4.77 8.34
CA THR A 196 -1.90 4.31 7.98
C THR A 196 -2.42 5.07 6.78
N ALA A 197 -2.30 6.40 6.76
CA ALA A 197 -2.71 7.20 5.61
C ALA A 197 -1.85 6.89 4.38
N PHE A 198 -0.55 6.70 4.55
CA PHE A 198 0.34 6.30 3.45
C PHE A 198 -0.09 4.96 2.83
N LEU A 199 -0.27 3.91 3.64
CA LEU A 199 -0.75 2.60 3.17
C LEU A 199 -2.14 2.69 2.53
N SER A 200 -3.04 3.53 3.06
CA SER A 200 -4.38 3.71 2.50
C SER A 200 -4.31 4.34 1.11
N ARG A 201 -3.47 5.37 0.91
CA ARG A 201 -3.28 6.00 -0.41
C ARG A 201 -2.73 5.00 -1.44
N ILE A 202 -1.77 4.15 -1.04
CA ILE A 202 -1.26 3.09 -1.91
C ILE A 202 -2.38 2.09 -2.25
N HIS A 203 -3.13 1.66 -1.26
CA HIS A 203 -4.24 0.72 -1.44
C HIS A 203 -5.29 1.28 -2.41
N ASP A 204 -5.72 2.52 -2.21
CA ASP A 204 -6.74 3.17 -3.05
C ASP A 204 -6.27 3.31 -4.50
N ALA A 205 -5.00 3.72 -4.70
CA ALA A 205 -4.39 3.76 -6.02
C ALA A 205 -4.29 2.36 -6.65
N SER A 206 -3.91 1.35 -5.85
CA SER A 206 -3.84 -0.05 -6.28
C SER A 206 -5.20 -0.60 -6.68
N MET A 207 -6.24 -0.32 -5.91
CA MET A 207 -7.62 -0.70 -6.25
C MET A 207 -8.07 -0.06 -7.56
N THR A 208 -7.72 1.21 -7.79
CA THR A 208 -8.01 1.91 -9.04
C THR A 208 -7.29 1.26 -10.22
N ALA A 209 -6.00 1.00 -10.10
CA ALA A 209 -5.21 0.34 -11.15
C ALA A 209 -5.72 -1.08 -11.44
N LEU A 210 -6.08 -1.83 -10.38
CA LEU A 210 -6.64 -3.17 -10.50
C LEU A 210 -8.01 -3.14 -11.21
N ALA A 211 -8.88 -2.19 -10.86
CA ALA A 211 -10.18 -2.01 -11.52
C ALA A 211 -10.00 -1.73 -13.01
N LEU A 212 -9.08 -0.82 -13.38
CA LEU A 212 -8.76 -0.52 -14.78
C LEU A 212 -8.21 -1.77 -15.51
N SER A 213 -7.33 -2.55 -14.88
CA SER A 213 -6.78 -3.76 -15.48
C SER A 213 -7.83 -4.86 -15.69
N ASN A 214 -8.89 -4.85 -14.90
CA ASN A 214 -9.99 -5.81 -14.95
C ASN A 214 -11.16 -5.37 -15.85
N GLU A 215 -11.19 -4.12 -16.31
CA GLU A 215 -12.34 -3.54 -17.02
C GLU A 215 -12.75 -4.36 -18.26
N ASP A 216 -11.78 -4.72 -19.10
CA ASP A 216 -12.07 -5.49 -20.32
C ASP A 216 -12.58 -6.90 -20.01
N VAL A 217 -12.01 -7.56 -18.99
CA VAL A 217 -12.44 -8.88 -18.56
C VAL A 217 -13.85 -8.82 -17.97
N SER A 218 -14.11 -7.83 -17.12
CA SER A 218 -15.43 -7.59 -16.54
C SER A 218 -16.49 -7.39 -17.62
N LYS A 219 -16.25 -6.51 -18.61
CA LYS A 219 -17.15 -6.28 -19.76
C LYS A 219 -17.40 -7.58 -20.58
N ARG A 220 -16.38 -8.42 -20.69
CA ARG A 220 -16.54 -9.72 -21.36
C ARG A 220 -17.36 -10.69 -20.54
N MET A 221 -17.17 -10.72 -19.20
CA MET A 221 -17.96 -11.56 -18.29
C MET A 221 -19.44 -11.17 -18.30
N GLU A 222 -19.75 -9.87 -18.34
CA GLU A 222 -21.11 -9.34 -18.40
C GLU A 222 -21.90 -9.87 -19.60
N ARG A 223 -21.25 -10.24 -20.70
CA ARG A 223 -21.94 -10.87 -21.84
C ARG A 223 -22.43 -12.27 -21.53
N TYR A 224 -21.87 -12.95 -20.53
CA TYR A 224 -22.23 -14.30 -20.14
C TYR A 224 -23.14 -14.36 -18.92
N VAL A 225 -22.92 -13.48 -17.94
CA VAL A 225 -23.69 -13.49 -16.69
C VAL A 225 -23.87 -12.10 -16.10
N HIS A 226 -25.09 -11.83 -15.64
CA HIS A 226 -25.43 -10.75 -14.73
C HIS A 226 -26.04 -11.35 -13.47
N ILE A 227 -25.77 -10.77 -12.32
CA ILE A 227 -26.40 -11.17 -11.07
C ILE A 227 -27.35 -10.05 -10.64
N GLU A 228 -28.62 -10.39 -10.49
CA GLU A 228 -29.69 -9.49 -10.12
C GLU A 228 -30.31 -9.88 -8.77
N ASN A 229 -31.11 -8.97 -8.20
CA ASN A 229 -31.89 -9.19 -6.97
C ASN A 229 -31.06 -9.77 -5.81
N VAL A 230 -29.86 -9.20 -5.60
CA VAL A 230 -28.92 -9.65 -4.57
C VAL A 230 -29.37 -9.09 -3.22
N GLN A 231 -29.72 -9.97 -2.28
CA GLN A 231 -30.16 -9.61 -0.94
C GLN A 231 -29.57 -10.55 0.09
N SER A 232 -29.24 -10.05 1.26
CA SER A 232 -28.75 -10.84 2.38
C SER A 232 -29.60 -10.66 3.63
N SER A 233 -29.70 -11.74 4.42
CA SER A 233 -30.38 -11.73 5.71
C SER A 233 -29.70 -12.70 6.67
N VAL A 234 -29.80 -12.44 7.97
CA VAL A 234 -29.40 -13.40 9.00
C VAL A 234 -30.63 -14.23 9.40
N ILE A 235 -30.51 -15.55 9.33
CA ILE A 235 -31.58 -16.49 9.67
C ILE A 235 -31.09 -17.49 10.72
N THR A 236 -31.98 -17.92 11.60
CA THR A 236 -31.71 -19.01 12.56
C THR A 236 -32.65 -20.18 12.23
N ASP A 237 -32.12 -21.39 12.18
CA ASP A 237 -32.90 -22.59 11.94
C ASP A 237 -33.51 -23.16 13.25
N ASP A 238 -34.32 -24.18 13.11
CA ASP A 238 -35.01 -24.84 14.24
C ASP A 238 -34.03 -25.52 15.21
N THR A 239 -32.79 -25.73 14.83
CA THR A 239 -31.71 -26.28 15.66
C THR A 239 -30.84 -25.21 16.30
N ASN A 240 -31.25 -23.95 16.22
CA ASN A 240 -30.56 -22.77 16.72
C ASN A 240 -29.21 -22.47 16.08
N ASN A 241 -28.98 -22.98 14.85
CA ASN A 241 -27.82 -22.57 14.05
C ASN A 241 -28.16 -21.29 13.29
N THR A 242 -27.22 -20.35 13.30
CA THR A 242 -27.38 -19.07 12.61
C THR A 242 -26.61 -19.08 11.29
N PHE A 243 -27.26 -18.60 10.23
CA PHE A 243 -26.70 -18.53 8.88
C PHE A 243 -26.84 -17.10 8.33
N LEU A 244 -25.85 -16.70 7.53
CA LEU A 244 -26.00 -15.61 6.58
C LEU A 244 -26.61 -16.20 5.32
N ARG A 245 -27.85 -15.80 5.01
CA ARG A 245 -28.57 -16.17 3.80
C ARG A 245 -28.34 -15.13 2.70
N LEU A 246 -28.05 -15.59 1.51
CA LEU A 246 -27.91 -14.78 0.31
C LEU A 246 -28.91 -15.26 -0.74
N ASP A 247 -29.83 -14.40 -1.15
CA ASP A 247 -30.74 -14.61 -2.28
C ASP A 247 -30.23 -13.81 -3.48
N TYR A 248 -30.24 -14.42 -4.67
CA TYR A 248 -29.75 -13.81 -5.89
C TYR A 248 -30.33 -14.48 -7.14
N THR A 249 -30.28 -13.78 -8.27
CA THR A 249 -30.85 -14.23 -9.54
C THR A 249 -29.81 -14.13 -10.65
N PRO A 250 -29.18 -15.24 -11.10
CA PRO A 250 -28.30 -15.19 -12.25
C PRO A 250 -29.09 -15.10 -13.55
N VAL A 251 -28.69 -14.17 -14.41
CA VAL A 251 -29.24 -13.97 -15.76
C VAL A 251 -28.14 -14.22 -16.78
N TYR A 252 -28.42 -15.06 -17.78
CA TYR A 252 -27.47 -15.44 -18.81
C TYR A 252 -27.91 -14.85 -20.16
N PRO A 253 -27.39 -13.68 -20.58
CA PRO A 253 -27.85 -12.98 -21.80
C PRO A 253 -27.69 -13.79 -23.07
N GLN A 254 -26.64 -14.60 -23.16
CA GLN A 254 -26.36 -15.49 -24.31
C GLN A 254 -26.78 -16.95 -24.07
N GLY A 255 -27.48 -17.21 -22.94
CA GLY A 255 -27.80 -18.56 -22.50
C GLY A 255 -26.64 -19.21 -21.72
N ALA A 256 -26.96 -20.23 -20.92
CA ALA A 256 -26.00 -20.93 -20.08
C ALA A 256 -25.27 -22.09 -20.79
N SER A 257 -25.59 -22.36 -22.07
CA SER A 257 -25.10 -23.54 -22.79
C SER A 257 -23.58 -23.63 -22.88
N ASP A 258 -22.92 -22.50 -23.02
CA ASP A 258 -21.47 -22.40 -23.24
C ASP A 258 -20.69 -22.24 -21.96
N ILE A 259 -21.37 -22.07 -20.84
CA ILE A 259 -20.75 -21.88 -19.51
C ILE A 259 -20.55 -23.26 -18.87
N GLU A 260 -19.36 -23.49 -18.34
CA GLU A 260 -19.01 -24.67 -17.54
C GLU A 260 -19.14 -24.38 -16.05
N SER A 261 -18.60 -23.23 -15.59
CA SER A 261 -18.70 -22.82 -14.19
C SER A 261 -18.61 -21.31 -14.02
N ILE A 262 -19.19 -20.79 -12.94
CA ILE A 262 -19.14 -19.41 -12.52
C ILE A 262 -18.74 -19.37 -11.05
N VAL A 263 -17.76 -18.52 -10.74
CA VAL A 263 -17.37 -18.18 -9.36
C VAL A 263 -17.64 -16.71 -9.14
N CYS A 264 -18.32 -16.40 -8.04
CA CYS A 264 -18.58 -15.04 -7.61
C CYS A 264 -17.94 -14.79 -6.24
N ASP A 265 -17.47 -13.57 -6.03
CA ASP A 265 -17.14 -13.08 -4.69
C ASP A 265 -18.38 -12.44 -4.08
N PHE A 266 -18.81 -12.98 -2.95
CA PHE A 266 -19.85 -12.42 -2.11
C PHE A 266 -19.22 -11.55 -1.04
N THR A 267 -19.63 -10.28 -0.95
CA THR A 267 -19.16 -9.34 0.05
C THR A 267 -20.34 -8.60 0.67
N LEU A 268 -20.39 -8.60 2.01
CA LEU A 268 -21.30 -7.80 2.81
C LEU A 268 -20.51 -6.69 3.48
N LYS A 269 -20.89 -5.45 3.23
CA LYS A 269 -20.22 -4.25 3.77
C LYS A 269 -21.17 -3.43 4.64
N ARG A 270 -20.64 -2.73 5.61
CA ARG A 270 -21.38 -1.70 6.34
C ARG A 270 -21.46 -0.44 5.47
N THR A 271 -22.66 0.12 5.32
CA THR A 271 -22.88 1.29 4.43
C THR A 271 -22.21 2.56 4.95
N GLN A 272 -21.99 2.68 6.28
CA GLN A 272 -21.47 3.88 6.90
C GLN A 272 -19.99 4.15 6.62
N ASP A 273 -19.18 3.10 6.56
CA ASP A 273 -17.71 3.16 6.51
C ASP A 273 -17.08 2.18 5.52
N ASP A 274 -17.91 1.53 4.68
CA ASP A 274 -17.53 0.48 3.72
C ASP A 274 -16.76 -0.71 4.34
N ALA A 275 -16.81 -0.84 5.68
CA ALA A 275 -16.15 -1.93 6.38
C ALA A 275 -16.72 -3.29 5.95
N VAL A 276 -15.85 -4.22 5.55
CA VAL A 276 -16.23 -5.57 5.16
C VAL A 276 -16.62 -6.37 6.40
N LEU A 277 -17.88 -6.76 6.48
CA LEU A 277 -18.44 -7.58 7.58
C LEU A 277 -18.30 -9.08 7.28
N TYR A 278 -18.42 -9.45 6.01
CA TYR A 278 -18.30 -10.84 5.55
C TYR A 278 -17.86 -10.89 4.10
N THR A 279 -17.00 -11.84 3.76
CA THR A 279 -16.62 -12.14 2.39
C THR A 279 -16.40 -13.63 2.20
N THR A 280 -16.81 -14.16 1.05
CA THR A 280 -16.56 -15.56 0.68
C THR A 280 -16.72 -15.75 -0.83
N ARG A 281 -16.11 -16.80 -1.37
CA ARG A 281 -16.32 -17.23 -2.75
C ARG A 281 -17.50 -18.19 -2.85
N LEU A 282 -18.32 -17.99 -3.88
CA LEU A 282 -19.51 -18.78 -4.16
C LEU A 282 -19.44 -19.35 -5.59
N HIS A 283 -19.58 -20.66 -5.72
CA HIS A 283 -19.84 -21.29 -7.00
C HIS A 283 -21.33 -21.18 -7.32
N VAL A 284 -21.65 -20.48 -8.42
CA VAL A 284 -23.02 -20.27 -8.85
C VAL A 284 -23.48 -21.50 -9.65
N PRO A 285 -24.50 -22.24 -9.17
CA PRO A 285 -25.04 -23.37 -9.92
C PRO A 285 -25.77 -22.89 -11.20
N LEU A 286 -25.56 -23.60 -12.31
CA LEU A 286 -26.12 -23.27 -13.59
C LEU A 286 -27.54 -23.83 -13.72
N TYR A 287 -28.52 -22.96 -13.51
CA TYR A 287 -29.93 -23.25 -13.74
C TYR A 287 -30.48 -22.45 -14.93
N LYS A 288 -31.78 -22.49 -15.14
CA LYS A 288 -32.44 -21.66 -16.14
C LYS A 288 -32.24 -20.19 -15.78
N SER A 289 -31.90 -19.35 -16.78
CA SER A 289 -31.74 -17.92 -16.63
C SER A 289 -32.95 -17.27 -15.91
N GLY A 290 -32.69 -16.40 -14.97
CA GLY A 290 -33.70 -15.72 -14.16
C GLY A 290 -34.31 -16.57 -13.03
N THR A 291 -33.71 -17.73 -12.71
CA THR A 291 -34.11 -18.53 -11.54
C THR A 291 -33.52 -17.93 -10.27
N SER A 292 -34.39 -17.63 -9.31
CA SER A 292 -33.92 -17.16 -7.98
C SER A 292 -33.27 -18.31 -7.21
N LEU A 293 -32.08 -18.05 -6.67
CA LEU A 293 -31.25 -18.99 -5.94
C LEU A 293 -30.99 -18.48 -4.52
N THR A 294 -30.75 -19.42 -3.60
CA THR A 294 -30.40 -19.12 -2.23
C THR A 294 -29.13 -19.87 -1.83
N ALA A 295 -28.13 -19.14 -1.31
CA ALA A 295 -26.98 -19.71 -0.61
C ALA A 295 -27.08 -19.45 0.89
N ARG A 296 -26.49 -20.34 1.70
CA ARG A 296 -26.48 -20.23 3.17
C ARG A 296 -25.06 -20.47 3.67
N PHE A 297 -24.55 -19.55 4.46
CA PHE A 297 -23.23 -19.59 5.05
C PHE A 297 -23.33 -19.67 6.56
N PRO A 298 -22.87 -20.75 7.22
CA PRO A 298 -22.95 -20.86 8.67
C PRO A 298 -22.12 -19.79 9.35
N LEU A 299 -22.70 -19.12 10.36
CA LEU A 299 -22.01 -18.12 11.17
C LEU A 299 -21.45 -18.77 12.44
N ASN A 300 -20.12 -18.73 12.57
CA ASN A 300 -19.46 -19.28 13.74
C ASN A 300 -19.32 -18.20 14.85
N GLY A 301 -20.01 -18.38 15.97
CA GLY A 301 -19.94 -17.45 17.10
C GLY A 301 -18.58 -17.34 17.81
N LEU A 302 -17.61 -18.21 17.47
CA LEU A 302 -16.24 -18.13 17.98
C LEU A 302 -15.36 -17.14 17.17
N ILE A 303 -15.81 -16.76 15.97
CA ILE A 303 -15.13 -15.80 15.11
C ILE A 303 -15.71 -14.41 15.40
N PRO A 304 -14.91 -13.43 15.88
CA PRO A 304 -15.44 -12.14 16.35
C PRO A 304 -16.29 -11.40 15.32
N SER A 305 -15.85 -11.34 14.04
CA SER A 305 -16.60 -10.69 12.97
C SER A 305 -17.94 -11.38 12.67
N GLN A 306 -17.98 -12.73 12.65
CA GLN A 306 -19.18 -13.51 12.44
C GLN A 306 -20.12 -13.46 13.64
N LYS A 307 -19.57 -13.39 14.86
CA LYS A 307 -20.36 -13.15 16.09
C LYS A 307 -21.05 -11.79 16.02
N THR A 308 -20.31 -10.74 15.67
CA THR A 308 -20.88 -9.39 15.49
C THR A 308 -22.03 -9.42 14.48
N LEU A 309 -21.83 -10.10 13.34
CA LEU A 309 -22.85 -10.23 12.30
C LEU A 309 -24.10 -11.00 12.80
N ARG A 310 -23.89 -12.08 13.57
CA ARG A 310 -24.97 -12.86 14.18
C ARG A 310 -25.80 -12.06 15.17
N ASP A 311 -25.15 -11.16 15.91
CA ASP A 311 -25.78 -10.37 16.97
C ASP A 311 -26.40 -9.05 16.43
N LEU A 312 -26.29 -8.75 15.12
CA LEU A 312 -26.96 -7.59 14.51
C LEU A 312 -28.48 -7.79 14.47
N PRO A 313 -29.27 -6.79 14.87
CA PRO A 313 -30.73 -6.87 14.85
C PRO A 313 -31.30 -6.89 13.42
N SER A 314 -30.63 -6.24 12.48
CA SER A 314 -30.96 -6.24 11.04
C SER A 314 -29.72 -5.94 10.19
N LEU A 315 -29.81 -6.20 8.87
CA LEU A 315 -28.81 -5.84 7.88
C LEU A 315 -29.15 -4.56 7.10
N ASP A 316 -30.09 -3.73 7.57
CA ASP A 316 -30.57 -2.54 6.87
C ASP A 316 -29.46 -1.52 6.57
N ASN A 317 -28.42 -1.47 7.41
CA ASN A 317 -27.26 -0.59 7.25
C ASN A 317 -26.08 -1.31 6.55
N THR A 318 -26.36 -2.32 5.74
CA THR A 318 -25.35 -3.05 4.98
C THR A 318 -25.63 -2.99 3.48
N SER A 319 -24.57 -3.09 2.70
CA SER A 319 -24.64 -3.30 1.24
C SER A 319 -24.18 -4.71 0.91
N THR A 320 -24.94 -5.38 0.04
CA THR A 320 -24.66 -6.75 -0.42
C THR A 320 -24.15 -6.68 -1.85
N VAL A 321 -22.98 -7.24 -2.12
CA VAL A 321 -22.39 -7.34 -3.46
C VAL A 321 -22.11 -8.80 -3.77
N LEU A 322 -22.55 -9.25 -4.94
CA LEU A 322 -22.21 -10.56 -5.50
C LEU A 322 -21.69 -10.33 -6.92
N GLN A 323 -20.37 -10.40 -7.07
CA GLN A 323 -19.69 -10.06 -8.32
C GLN A 323 -19.08 -11.32 -8.95
N PRO A 324 -19.35 -11.61 -10.24
CA PRO A 324 -18.62 -12.64 -10.96
C PRO A 324 -17.13 -12.31 -11.02
N VAL A 325 -16.27 -13.26 -10.60
CA VAL A 325 -14.81 -13.10 -10.60
C VAL A 325 -14.13 -14.11 -11.52
N SER A 326 -14.81 -15.22 -11.83
CA SER A 326 -14.31 -16.19 -12.80
C SER A 326 -15.45 -16.88 -13.53
N ILE A 327 -15.30 -17.01 -14.84
CA ILE A 327 -16.18 -17.78 -15.71
C ILE A 327 -15.32 -18.74 -16.52
N GLN A 328 -15.59 -20.03 -16.41
CA GLN A 328 -15.02 -21.06 -17.27
C GLN A 328 -16.02 -21.41 -18.37
N LEU A 329 -15.58 -21.36 -19.63
CA LEU A 329 -16.38 -21.78 -20.78
C LEU A 329 -16.04 -23.19 -21.19
N LYS A 330 -17.02 -23.93 -21.75
CA LYS A 330 -16.86 -25.32 -22.22
C LYS A 330 -15.85 -25.50 -23.36
N ASN A 331 -15.53 -24.41 -24.07
CA ASN A 331 -14.46 -24.40 -25.08
C ASN A 331 -13.04 -24.27 -24.49
N GLY A 332 -12.91 -24.31 -23.17
CA GLY A 332 -11.64 -24.16 -22.45
C GLY A 332 -11.21 -22.71 -22.17
N THR A 333 -11.96 -21.70 -22.63
CA THR A 333 -11.63 -20.30 -22.33
C THR A 333 -11.99 -19.97 -20.88
N ALA A 334 -11.04 -19.42 -20.13
CA ALA A 334 -11.27 -18.87 -18.81
C ALA A 334 -11.25 -17.33 -18.87
N LEU A 335 -12.25 -16.71 -18.27
CA LEU A 335 -12.30 -15.29 -17.95
C LEU A 335 -12.14 -15.18 -16.44
N SER A 336 -11.12 -14.50 -15.96
CA SER A 336 -10.88 -14.32 -14.52
C SER A 336 -10.40 -12.92 -14.24
N LEU A 337 -11.00 -12.28 -13.23
CA LEU A 337 -10.50 -11.02 -12.71
C LEU A 337 -9.20 -11.30 -11.93
N LYS A 338 -8.28 -10.35 -12.01
CA LYS A 338 -7.11 -10.35 -11.15
C LYS A 338 -7.53 -9.86 -9.76
N ASP A 339 -6.98 -10.45 -8.73
CA ASP A 339 -7.15 -10.06 -7.33
C ASP A 339 -5.92 -9.33 -6.77
N THR A 340 -4.85 -9.27 -7.56
CA THR A 340 -3.60 -8.54 -7.25
C THR A 340 -3.04 -7.86 -8.50
N LEU A 341 -2.23 -6.83 -8.29
CA LEU A 341 -1.46 -6.12 -9.32
C LEU A 341 -0.19 -6.89 -9.67
#